data_94d39c73b8cd5dc9177fbe8501fbe29f
#
_entry.id   94d39c73b8cd5dc9177fbe8501fbe29f
#
_cell.length_a   1.000
_cell.length_b   1.000
_cell.length_c   1.000
_cell.angle_alpha   90.00
_cell.angle_beta   90.00
_cell.angle_gamma   90.00
#
_symmetry.space_group_name_H-M   'P 1'
#
loop_
_entity.id
_entity.type
_entity.pdbx_description
1 polymer ?
#
loop_
_entity_poly.entity_id
_entity_poly.type
_entity_poly.pdbx_seq_one_letter_code
_entity_poly.pdbx_strand_id
1 'polypeptide(L)'
;MKLIDGTVKLNKKVITSTFLSHDAILAYTGLCIARSQLDKQYCLCISIEDIAHYLGFKKIKWYALHRISRGLKNLQENNIITVDEPKNKKRLRHHYKEKLFPRLENYYLYEKELYAKSYIDIPISSINILMYSNEKVKECIPLLRYFIVLIGAGGYYVSDRERLIHQYAGILSPEICHRYNQFLENIGII
;
A
#
# COMPACT_ATOMS: atom_id res chain seq x y z
N MET A 1 0.07 -6.63 -18.78
CA MET A 1 -0.45 -6.16 -17.48
C MET A 1 -1.71 -5.35 -17.78
N LYS A 2 -2.83 -5.64 -17.10
CA LYS A 2 -4.01 -4.77 -17.17
C LYS A 2 -3.81 -3.67 -16.12
N LEU A 3 -3.53 -2.46 -16.57
CA LEU A 3 -3.44 -1.32 -15.67
C LEU A 3 -4.84 -1.00 -15.12
N ILE A 4 -4.89 -0.64 -13.85
CA ILE A 4 -6.11 -0.17 -13.22
C ILE A 4 -6.17 1.34 -13.41
N ASP A 5 -7.24 1.81 -14.05
CA ASP A 5 -7.46 3.24 -14.27
C ASP A 5 -7.99 3.92 -13.01
N GLY A 6 -7.76 5.25 -12.95
CA GLY A 6 -8.24 6.08 -11.85
C GLY A 6 -7.17 6.52 -10.88
N THR A 7 -7.60 7.24 -9.86
CA THR A 7 -6.75 7.73 -8.77
C THR A 7 -7.17 7.12 -7.44
N VAL A 8 -6.20 6.92 -6.56
CA VAL A 8 -6.44 6.54 -5.16
C VAL A 8 -6.13 7.71 -4.26
N LYS A 9 -7.01 7.95 -3.28
CA LYS A 9 -6.82 8.94 -2.21
C LYS A 9 -6.18 8.28 -1.00
N LEU A 10 -4.98 8.71 -0.67
CA LEU A 10 -4.23 8.21 0.49
C LEU A 10 -4.18 9.30 1.57
N ASN A 11 -4.53 8.94 2.80
CA ASN A 11 -4.47 9.89 3.90
C ASN A 11 -3.03 10.28 4.20
N LYS A 12 -2.73 11.58 4.10
CA LYS A 12 -1.37 12.11 4.27
C LYS A 12 -0.79 11.78 5.65
N LYS A 13 -1.57 11.86 6.71
CA LYS A 13 -1.10 11.55 8.08
C LYS A 13 -0.75 10.09 8.26
N VAL A 14 -1.47 9.17 7.60
CA VAL A 14 -1.13 7.74 7.61
C VAL A 14 0.21 7.53 6.90
N ILE A 15 0.37 8.10 5.71
CA ILE A 15 1.59 7.93 4.89
C ILE A 15 2.83 8.51 5.59
N THR A 16 2.71 9.69 6.21
CA THR A 16 3.83 10.36 6.88
C THR A 16 4.05 9.92 8.33
N SER A 17 3.25 8.99 8.83
CA SER A 17 3.38 8.48 10.20
C SER A 17 4.70 7.74 10.41
N THR A 18 5.51 8.20 11.37
CA THR A 18 6.77 7.56 11.72
C THR A 18 6.60 6.24 12.49
N PHE A 19 5.40 5.99 13.02
CA PHE A 19 5.08 4.76 13.75
C PHE A 19 4.70 3.59 12.82
N LEU A 20 4.32 3.89 11.57
CA LEU A 20 3.93 2.88 10.61
C LEU A 20 5.14 2.38 9.81
N SER A 21 5.27 1.08 9.73
CA SER A 21 6.29 0.42 8.90
C SER A 21 6.03 0.61 7.40
N HIS A 22 7.04 0.40 6.57
CA HIS A 22 6.86 0.38 5.11
C HIS A 22 5.84 -0.69 4.67
N ASP A 23 5.78 -1.82 5.37
CA ASP A 23 4.80 -2.88 5.11
C ASP A 23 3.38 -2.41 5.40
N ALA A 24 3.19 -1.60 6.46
CA ALA A 24 1.89 -1.00 6.77
C ALA A 24 1.44 -0.04 5.67
N ILE A 25 2.35 0.79 5.16
CA ILE A 25 2.04 1.69 4.04
C ILE A 25 1.70 0.91 2.77
N LEU A 26 2.42 -0.18 2.49
CA LEU A 26 2.10 -1.08 1.38
C LEU A 26 0.67 -1.64 1.51
N ALA A 27 0.35 -2.23 2.66
CA ALA A 27 -0.96 -2.83 2.92
C ALA A 27 -2.08 -1.78 2.88
N TYR A 28 -1.86 -0.61 3.48
CA TYR A 28 -2.79 0.52 3.46
C TYR A 28 -3.08 0.99 2.04
N THR A 29 -2.04 1.16 1.22
CA THR A 29 -2.18 1.56 -0.18
C THR A 29 -3.02 0.55 -0.96
N GLY A 30 -2.77 -0.75 -0.80
CA GLY A 30 -3.54 -1.80 -1.45
C GLY A 30 -5.01 -1.81 -1.02
N LEU A 31 -5.30 -1.62 0.27
CA LEU A 31 -6.68 -1.49 0.78
C LEU A 31 -7.39 -0.27 0.21
N CYS A 32 -6.71 0.88 0.11
CA CYS A 32 -7.29 2.10 -0.47
C CYS A 32 -7.58 1.93 -1.96
N ILE A 33 -6.71 1.26 -2.73
CA ILE A 33 -6.96 0.94 -4.14
C ILE A 33 -8.18 0.00 -4.25
N ALA A 34 -8.21 -1.08 -3.47
CA ALA A 34 -9.35 -2.00 -3.46
C ALA A 34 -10.66 -1.29 -3.13
N ARG A 35 -10.67 -0.41 -2.12
CA ARG A 35 -11.82 0.41 -1.75
C ARG A 35 -12.30 1.27 -2.92
N SER A 36 -11.39 1.94 -3.59
CA SER A 36 -11.68 2.80 -4.74
C SER A 36 -12.26 2.00 -5.91
N GLN A 37 -11.73 0.82 -6.19
CA GLN A 37 -12.15 -0.01 -7.33
C GLN A 37 -13.47 -0.77 -7.08
N LEU A 38 -13.76 -1.12 -5.83
CA LEU A 38 -14.97 -1.85 -5.44
C LEU A 38 -16.12 -0.91 -5.05
N ASP A 39 -15.91 0.40 -5.10
CA ASP A 39 -16.88 1.43 -4.64
C ASP A 39 -17.41 1.14 -3.22
N LYS A 40 -16.52 0.69 -2.33
CA LYS A 40 -16.84 0.36 -0.94
C LYS A 40 -16.32 1.45 -0.01
N GLN A 41 -17.22 2.05 0.77
CA GLN A 41 -16.83 3.14 1.67
C GLN A 41 -16.23 2.64 2.99
N TYR A 42 -16.77 1.58 3.59
CA TYR A 42 -16.48 1.23 4.99
C TYR A 42 -15.93 -0.17 5.19
N CYS A 43 -16.33 -1.15 4.40
CA CYS A 43 -15.95 -2.53 4.59
C CYS A 43 -15.48 -3.17 3.30
N LEU A 44 -14.32 -3.80 3.34
CA LEU A 44 -13.75 -4.58 2.24
C LEU A 44 -13.70 -6.06 2.65
N CYS A 45 -14.40 -6.90 1.90
CA CYS A 45 -14.30 -8.36 2.05
C CYS A 45 -13.40 -8.90 0.94
N ILE A 46 -12.11 -9.00 1.22
CA ILE A 46 -11.07 -9.37 0.24
C ILE A 46 -10.01 -10.24 0.90
N SER A 47 -9.21 -10.90 0.09
CA SER A 47 -8.04 -11.67 0.54
C SER A 47 -6.76 -10.84 0.50
N ILE A 48 -5.69 -11.36 1.11
CA ILE A 48 -4.35 -10.75 1.01
C ILE A 48 -3.84 -10.83 -0.44
N GLU A 49 -4.21 -11.87 -1.17
CA GLU A 49 -3.90 -12.04 -2.59
C GLU A 49 -4.58 -10.97 -3.44
N ASP A 50 -5.83 -10.61 -3.13
CA ASP A 50 -6.53 -9.50 -3.82
C ASP A 50 -5.82 -8.19 -3.57
N ILE A 51 -5.36 -7.91 -2.34
CA ILE A 51 -4.56 -6.72 -2.02
C ILE A 51 -3.29 -6.68 -2.89
N ALA A 52 -2.60 -7.82 -3.03
CA ALA A 52 -1.41 -7.91 -3.87
C ALA A 52 -1.72 -7.68 -5.36
N HIS A 53 -2.85 -8.17 -5.84
CA HIS A 53 -3.32 -7.91 -7.21
C HIS A 53 -3.63 -6.44 -7.46
N TYR A 54 -4.34 -5.77 -6.54
CA TYR A 54 -4.64 -4.34 -6.64
C TYR A 54 -3.36 -3.48 -6.65
N LEU A 55 -2.33 -3.90 -5.92
CA LEU A 55 -1.03 -3.25 -5.93
C LEU A 55 -0.27 -3.44 -7.27
N GLY A 56 -0.62 -4.43 -8.08
CA GLY A 56 0.00 -4.69 -9.39
C GLY A 56 1.20 -5.63 -9.35
N PHE A 57 1.36 -6.47 -8.34
CA PHE A 57 2.44 -7.47 -8.33
C PHE A 57 2.34 -8.42 -9.53
N LYS A 58 3.42 -8.51 -10.33
CA LYS A 58 3.52 -9.39 -11.52
C LYS A 58 3.36 -10.87 -11.17
N LYS A 59 3.97 -11.27 -10.06
CA LYS A 59 3.87 -12.62 -9.50
C LYS A 59 3.68 -12.48 -8.01
N ILE A 60 2.58 -13.02 -7.51
CA ILE A 60 2.31 -13.04 -6.08
C ILE A 60 3.20 -14.12 -5.46
N LYS A 61 4.34 -13.71 -4.95
CA LYS A 61 5.26 -14.57 -4.21
C LYS A 61 4.85 -14.60 -2.74
N TRP A 62 5.09 -15.72 -2.07
CA TRP A 62 4.85 -15.86 -0.63
C TRP A 62 5.43 -14.70 0.20
N TYR A 63 6.60 -14.21 -0.18
CA TYR A 63 7.23 -13.08 0.49
C TYR A 63 6.38 -11.79 0.43
N ALA A 64 5.74 -11.51 -0.71
CA ALA A 64 4.86 -10.34 -0.84
C ALA A 64 3.64 -10.46 0.08
N LEU A 65 3.01 -11.64 0.11
CA LEU A 65 1.87 -11.91 0.98
C LEU A 65 2.25 -11.78 2.46
N HIS A 66 3.42 -12.29 2.85
CA HIS A 66 3.92 -12.16 4.22
C HIS A 66 4.13 -10.68 4.60
N ARG A 67 4.68 -9.85 3.69
CA ARG A 67 4.88 -8.42 3.94
C ARG A 67 3.54 -7.69 4.07
N ILE A 68 2.56 -7.98 3.21
CA ILE A 68 1.20 -7.41 3.30
C ILE A 68 0.55 -7.83 4.63
N SER A 69 0.59 -9.11 4.99
CA SER A 69 0.05 -9.62 6.26
C SER A 69 0.66 -8.92 7.48
N ARG A 70 1.98 -8.73 7.49
CA ARG A 70 2.69 -8.01 8.54
C ARG A 70 2.29 -6.53 8.58
N GLY A 71 2.07 -5.93 7.43
CA GLY A 71 1.56 -4.56 7.30
C GLY A 71 0.15 -4.40 7.85
N LEU A 72 -0.76 -5.31 7.54
CA LEU A 72 -2.12 -5.33 8.07
C LEU A 72 -2.14 -5.43 9.60
N LYS A 73 -1.29 -6.30 10.17
CA LYS A 73 -1.14 -6.41 11.62
C LYS A 73 -0.66 -5.09 12.23
N ASN A 74 0.33 -4.43 11.63
CA ASN A 74 0.83 -3.15 12.11
C ASN A 74 -0.22 -2.03 11.99
N LEU A 75 -1.05 -2.01 10.95
CA LEU A 75 -2.18 -1.09 10.82
C LEU A 75 -3.23 -1.32 11.91
N GLN A 76 -3.53 -2.58 12.23
CA GLN A 76 -4.49 -2.95 13.27
C GLN A 76 -3.98 -2.55 14.66
N GLU A 77 -2.72 -2.81 14.98
CA GLU A 77 -2.07 -2.41 16.24
C GLU A 77 -2.09 -0.88 16.45
N ASN A 78 -2.06 -0.11 15.37
CA ASN A 78 -2.14 1.35 15.39
C ASN A 78 -3.56 1.90 15.20
N ASN A 79 -4.59 1.06 15.24
CA ASN A 79 -6.00 1.44 15.10
C ASN A 79 -6.33 2.17 13.79
N ILE A 80 -5.60 1.91 12.70
CA ILE A 80 -5.92 2.44 11.37
C ILE A 80 -6.99 1.59 10.69
N ILE A 81 -6.98 0.28 10.96
CA ILE A 81 -7.97 -0.68 10.49
C ILE A 81 -8.45 -1.55 11.64
N THR A 82 -9.63 -2.15 11.50
CA THR A 82 -9.99 -3.37 12.21
C THR A 82 -10.21 -4.50 11.21
N VAL A 83 -9.95 -5.72 11.67
CA VAL A 83 -10.11 -6.93 10.88
C VAL A 83 -11.10 -7.83 11.61
N ASP A 84 -12.24 -8.10 10.96
CA ASP A 84 -13.19 -9.07 11.45
C ASP A 84 -13.09 -10.35 10.64
N GLU A 85 -12.99 -11.45 11.34
CA GLU A 85 -13.12 -12.75 10.70
C GLU A 85 -14.59 -12.96 10.30
N PRO A 86 -14.88 -13.39 9.06
CA PRO A 86 -16.25 -13.66 8.64
C PRO A 86 -16.89 -14.67 9.58
N LYS A 87 -18.07 -14.34 10.10
CA LYS A 87 -18.83 -15.15 11.10
C LYS A 87 -19.14 -16.59 10.65
N ASN A 88 -18.88 -16.92 9.40
CA ASN A 88 -19.17 -18.23 8.80
C ASN A 88 -18.02 -19.25 8.88
N LYS A 89 -17.03 -19.09 9.77
CA LYS A 89 -15.93 -20.06 9.96
C LYS A 89 -16.38 -21.51 10.18
N LYS A 90 -17.57 -21.73 10.75
CA LYS A 90 -18.05 -23.10 11.04
C LYS A 90 -18.35 -23.93 9.79
N ARG A 91 -18.70 -23.31 8.67
CA ARG A 91 -19.00 -24.03 7.41
C ARG A 91 -17.77 -24.34 6.56
N LEU A 92 -16.69 -23.56 6.67
CA LEU A 92 -15.47 -23.76 5.86
C LEU A 92 -14.49 -24.78 6.47
N ARG A 93 -14.63 -25.12 7.76
CA ARG A 93 -13.77 -26.13 8.43
C ARG A 93 -13.96 -27.56 7.92
N HIS A 94 -15.03 -27.87 7.22
CA HIS A 94 -15.30 -29.22 6.70
C HIS A 94 -14.90 -29.46 5.25
N HIS A 95 -14.54 -28.43 4.49
CA HIS A 95 -14.01 -28.63 3.14
C HIS A 95 -12.49 -28.51 3.15
N TYR A 96 -11.89 -29.64 3.33
CA TYR A 96 -10.48 -29.92 3.21
C TYR A 96 -9.89 -29.36 1.93
N LYS A 97 -8.98 -28.47 2.08
CA LYS A 97 -7.89 -27.97 1.26
C LYS A 97 -7.74 -26.47 1.46
N GLU A 98 -7.51 -26.09 2.71
CA GLU A 98 -7.22 -24.71 3.14
C GLU A 98 -6.03 -24.05 2.42
N LYS A 99 -5.31 -24.81 1.58
CA LYS A 99 -4.18 -24.28 0.78
C LYS A 99 -4.58 -23.72 -0.59
N LEU A 100 -5.81 -23.84 -1.03
CA LEU A 100 -6.23 -23.52 -2.40
C LEU A 100 -7.20 -22.32 -2.50
N PHE A 101 -7.80 -21.88 -1.41
CA PHE A 101 -8.71 -20.74 -1.44
C PHE A 101 -8.15 -19.59 -0.61
N PRO A 102 -8.04 -18.38 -1.19
CA PRO A 102 -7.64 -17.21 -0.45
C PRO A 102 -8.62 -16.98 0.71
N ARG A 103 -8.07 -16.75 1.90
CA ARG A 103 -8.87 -16.44 3.09
C ARG A 103 -9.41 -15.04 2.95
N LEU A 104 -10.74 -14.93 2.81
CA LEU A 104 -11.43 -13.65 2.82
C LEU A 104 -11.53 -13.13 4.26
N GLU A 105 -11.20 -11.88 4.44
CA GLU A 105 -11.32 -11.15 5.70
C GLU A 105 -12.05 -9.83 5.47
N ASN A 106 -12.79 -9.37 6.47
CA ASN A 106 -13.45 -8.07 6.41
C ASN A 106 -12.51 -7.03 6.99
N TYR A 107 -12.11 -6.07 6.18
CA TYR A 107 -11.27 -4.95 6.57
C TYR A 107 -12.10 -3.68 6.69
N TYR A 108 -12.05 -3.05 7.86
CA TYR A 108 -12.70 -1.78 8.14
C TYR A 108 -11.60 -0.72 8.30
N LEU A 109 -11.59 0.28 7.40
CA LEU A 109 -10.68 1.39 7.49
C LEU A 109 -11.31 2.48 8.35
N TYR A 110 -10.73 2.74 9.51
CA TYR A 110 -11.10 3.87 10.35
C TYR A 110 -10.24 5.09 10.01
N GLU A 111 -10.72 5.87 9.08
CA GLU A 111 -10.24 7.24 8.94
C GLU A 111 -10.97 8.07 10.00
N LYS A 112 -10.37 8.17 11.20
CA LYS A 112 -10.92 9.06 12.23
C LYS A 112 -11.09 10.44 11.63
N GLU A 113 -12.16 11.13 11.95
CA GLU A 113 -12.55 12.49 11.45
C GLU A 113 -11.39 13.51 11.52
N LEU A 114 -10.44 13.34 12.45
CA LEU A 114 -9.19 14.10 12.57
C LEU A 114 -8.28 14.04 11.35
N TYR A 115 -8.47 13.07 10.45
CA TYR A 115 -7.62 12.82 9.28
C TYR A 115 -8.30 13.21 7.96
N ALA A 116 -9.55 13.63 7.99
CA ALA A 116 -10.41 13.77 6.82
C ALA A 116 -10.04 14.91 5.84
N LYS A 117 -9.02 15.73 6.11
CA LYS A 117 -8.77 16.95 5.32
C LYS A 117 -7.48 16.97 4.51
N SER A 118 -6.67 15.93 4.52
CA SER A 118 -5.39 15.95 3.81
C SER A 118 -5.13 14.61 3.13
N TYR A 119 -5.44 14.55 1.85
CA TYR A 119 -5.20 13.39 1.00
C TYR A 119 -4.12 13.68 -0.03
N ILE A 120 -3.45 12.61 -0.46
CA ILE A 120 -2.56 12.57 -1.61
C ILE A 120 -3.30 11.77 -2.67
N ASP A 121 -3.54 12.40 -3.83
CA ASP A 121 -4.14 11.73 -4.98
C ASP A 121 -3.03 11.14 -5.84
N ILE A 122 -3.07 9.83 -6.09
CA ILE A 122 -2.05 9.13 -6.86
C ILE A 122 -2.72 8.30 -7.96
N PRO A 123 -2.22 8.37 -9.22
CA PRO A 123 -2.68 7.47 -10.27
C PRO A 123 -2.40 6.01 -9.89
N ILE A 124 -3.42 5.16 -9.91
CA ILE A 124 -3.28 3.74 -9.57
C ILE A 124 -2.32 3.07 -10.54
N SER A 125 -2.36 3.47 -11.83
CA SER A 125 -1.45 2.98 -12.86
C SER A 125 0.02 3.19 -12.50
N SER A 126 0.38 4.32 -11.90
CA SER A 126 1.77 4.59 -11.47
C SER A 126 2.21 3.62 -10.36
N ILE A 127 1.33 3.34 -9.40
CA ILE A 127 1.60 2.34 -8.35
C ILE A 127 1.77 0.95 -8.99
N ASN A 128 0.87 0.57 -9.90
CA ASN A 128 0.94 -0.72 -10.57
C ASN A 128 2.23 -0.87 -11.40
N ILE A 129 2.65 0.16 -12.15
CA ILE A 129 3.90 0.15 -12.91
C ILE A 129 5.09 -0.03 -11.98
N LEU A 130 5.15 0.73 -10.89
CA LEU A 130 6.22 0.64 -9.89
C LEU A 130 6.34 -0.77 -9.31
N MET A 131 5.21 -1.36 -8.90
CA MET A 131 5.20 -2.69 -8.29
C MET A 131 5.47 -3.81 -9.30
N TYR A 132 5.04 -3.63 -10.57
CA TYR A 132 5.26 -4.57 -11.65
C TYR A 132 6.71 -4.57 -12.15
N SER A 133 7.32 -3.39 -12.28
CA SER A 133 8.66 -3.21 -12.85
C SER A 133 9.77 -3.65 -11.92
N ASN A 134 9.50 -3.74 -10.61
CA ASN A 134 10.52 -4.13 -9.64
C ASN A 134 10.45 -5.63 -9.33
N GLU A 135 11.45 -6.38 -9.77
CA GLU A 135 11.54 -7.82 -9.51
C GLU A 135 11.85 -8.16 -8.05
N LYS A 136 12.43 -7.22 -7.32
CA LYS A 136 12.81 -7.40 -5.92
C LYS A 136 11.80 -6.75 -4.98
N VAL A 137 10.78 -7.50 -4.58
CA VAL A 137 9.72 -7.06 -3.64
C VAL A 137 10.29 -6.32 -2.42
N LYS A 138 11.47 -6.73 -1.92
CA LYS A 138 12.12 -6.13 -0.76
C LYS A 138 12.50 -4.66 -0.99
N GLU A 139 12.85 -4.30 -2.21
CA GLU A 139 13.28 -2.95 -2.59
C GLU A 139 12.09 -2.07 -2.97
N CYS A 140 11.04 -2.64 -3.58
CA CYS A 140 9.89 -1.85 -4.03
C CYS A 140 9.02 -1.32 -2.88
N ILE A 141 9.05 -1.95 -1.70
CA ILE A 141 8.20 -1.52 -0.58
C ILE A 141 8.62 -0.16 -0.01
N PRO A 142 9.89 0.09 0.37
CA PRO A 142 10.33 1.42 0.78
C PRO A 142 10.25 2.43 -0.37
N LEU A 143 10.50 2.00 -1.61
CA LEU A 143 10.37 2.83 -2.80
C LEU A 143 8.91 3.30 -3.01
N LEU A 144 7.92 2.45 -2.77
CA LEU A 144 6.51 2.85 -2.83
C LEU A 144 6.21 3.99 -1.87
N ARG A 145 6.63 3.88 -0.62
CA ARG A 145 6.44 4.95 0.37
C ARG A 145 7.15 6.23 -0.05
N TYR A 146 8.39 6.12 -0.53
CA TYR A 146 9.14 7.26 -1.05
C TYR A 146 8.38 7.96 -2.17
N PHE A 147 7.91 7.22 -3.16
CA PHE A 147 7.13 7.73 -4.29
C PHE A 147 5.86 8.45 -3.83
N ILE A 148 5.08 7.86 -2.90
CA ILE A 148 3.86 8.48 -2.38
C ILE A 148 4.17 9.81 -1.67
N VAL A 149 5.24 9.85 -0.86
CA VAL A 149 5.65 11.07 -0.15
C VAL A 149 6.13 12.13 -1.13
N LEU A 150 6.88 11.74 -2.17
CA LEU A 150 7.36 12.63 -3.22
C LEU A 150 6.20 13.32 -3.95
N ILE A 151 5.20 12.57 -4.39
CA ILE A 151 3.98 13.11 -5.02
C ILE A 151 3.23 14.03 -4.05
N GLY A 152 3.08 13.63 -2.80
CA GLY A 152 2.42 14.44 -1.76
C GLY A 152 3.15 15.74 -1.42
N ALA A 153 4.44 15.83 -1.73
CA ALA A 153 5.25 17.04 -1.59
C ALA A 153 5.19 17.98 -2.81
N GLY A 154 4.44 17.61 -3.88
CA GLY A 154 4.27 18.40 -5.08
C GLY A 154 5.02 17.88 -6.30
N GLY A 155 5.48 16.64 -6.26
CA GLY A 155 6.00 15.90 -7.43
C GLY A 155 7.38 16.31 -7.93
N TYR A 156 7.98 17.38 -7.38
CA TYR A 156 9.26 17.89 -7.84
C TYR A 156 10.28 17.94 -6.71
N TYR A 157 11.49 17.56 -7.06
CA TYR A 157 12.68 17.66 -6.24
C TYR A 157 12.96 19.16 -5.96
N VAL A 158 12.62 19.61 -4.77
CA VAL A 158 13.02 20.92 -4.29
C VAL A 158 13.99 20.69 -3.13
N SER A 159 15.22 21.13 -3.25
CA SER A 159 16.30 20.90 -2.29
C SER A 159 15.93 21.15 -0.82
N ASP A 160 15.12 22.16 -0.56
CA ASP A 160 14.66 22.51 0.79
C ASP A 160 13.63 21.52 1.37
N ARG A 161 13.00 20.71 0.53
CA ARG A 161 12.03 19.66 0.95
C ARG A 161 12.66 18.28 1.08
N GLU A 162 13.87 18.11 0.60
CA GLU A 162 14.57 16.82 0.59
C GLU A 162 14.62 16.21 2.00
N ARG A 163 14.98 16.99 2.99
CA ARG A 163 15.02 16.58 4.39
C ARG A 163 13.67 16.10 4.91
N LEU A 164 12.58 16.77 4.53
CA LEU A 164 11.22 16.37 4.90
C LEU A 164 10.79 15.08 4.20
N ILE A 165 11.12 14.94 2.91
CA ILE A 165 10.83 13.71 2.15
C ILE A 165 11.56 12.55 2.78
N HIS A 166 12.85 12.70 3.11
CA HIS A 166 13.63 11.67 3.80
C HIS A 166 12.99 11.25 5.12
N GLN A 167 12.64 12.22 5.95
CA GLN A 167 12.04 11.98 7.26
C GLN A 167 10.72 11.24 7.14
N TYR A 168 9.82 11.66 6.25
CA TYR A 168 8.49 11.08 6.10
C TYR A 168 8.50 9.75 5.33
N ALA A 169 9.42 9.57 4.40
CA ALA A 169 9.61 8.30 3.72
C ALA A 169 10.32 7.25 4.59
N GLY A 170 10.92 7.67 5.73
CA GLY A 170 11.71 6.78 6.58
C GLY A 170 13.01 6.33 5.92
N ILE A 171 13.61 7.17 5.07
CA ILE A 171 14.84 6.90 4.32
C ILE A 171 15.89 7.91 4.78
N LEU A 172 17.02 7.41 5.26
CA LEU A 172 18.03 8.24 5.90
C LEU A 172 19.22 8.59 4.99
N SER A 173 19.37 7.89 3.84
CA SER A 173 20.52 8.06 2.95
C SER A 173 20.16 8.80 1.66
N PRO A 174 20.85 9.92 1.35
CA PRO A 174 20.70 10.64 0.08
C PRO A 174 20.96 9.76 -1.15
N GLU A 175 21.93 8.82 -1.05
CA GLU A 175 22.26 7.91 -2.15
C GLU A 175 21.10 6.99 -2.49
N ILE A 176 20.34 6.55 -1.47
CA ILE A 176 19.13 5.74 -1.68
C ILE A 176 18.06 6.55 -2.41
N CYS A 177 17.86 7.81 -2.02
CA CYS A 177 16.92 8.71 -2.69
C CYS A 177 17.30 8.93 -4.15
N HIS A 178 18.58 9.18 -4.41
CA HIS A 178 19.08 9.34 -5.79
C HIS A 178 18.81 8.09 -6.64
N ARG A 179 19.07 6.88 -6.11
CA ARG A 179 18.75 5.63 -6.82
C ARG A 179 17.25 5.48 -7.05
N TYR A 180 16.42 5.90 -6.11
CA TYR A 180 14.98 5.82 -6.26
C TYR A 180 14.48 6.78 -7.33
N ASN A 181 15.00 8.01 -7.39
CA ASN A 181 14.67 8.95 -8.44
C ASN A 181 15.07 8.41 -9.82
N GLN A 182 16.31 7.93 -9.97
CA GLN A 182 16.76 7.31 -11.23
C GLN A 182 15.87 6.14 -11.64
N PHE A 183 15.44 5.31 -10.69
CA PHE A 183 14.53 4.21 -11.00
C PHE A 183 13.16 4.71 -11.47
N LEU A 184 12.59 5.70 -10.78
CA LEU A 184 11.27 6.27 -11.11
C LEU A 184 11.31 6.98 -12.49
N GLU A 185 12.39 7.68 -12.80
CA GLU A 185 12.66 8.28 -14.13
C GLU A 185 12.75 7.19 -15.21
N ASN A 186 13.52 6.14 -14.98
CA ASN A 186 13.71 5.04 -15.94
C ASN A 186 12.41 4.29 -16.27
N ILE A 187 11.46 4.23 -15.35
CA ILE A 187 10.14 3.62 -15.59
C ILE A 187 9.08 4.65 -16.01
N GLY A 188 9.46 5.91 -16.18
CA GLY A 188 8.60 6.98 -16.70
C GLY A 188 7.46 7.40 -15.74
N ILE A 189 7.68 7.34 -14.43
CA ILE A 189 6.70 7.77 -13.44
C ILE A 189 6.91 9.22 -13.00
N ILE A 190 8.16 9.70 -13.02
CA ILE A 190 8.55 11.09 -12.77
C ILE A 190 9.44 11.60 -13.87
#